data_e2f2ad8356fe81ffa5ecf71398f28958
#
_entry.id   e2f2ad8356fe81ffa5ecf71398f28958
#
_cell.length_a   1.000
_cell.length_b   1.000
_cell.length_c   1.000
_cell.angle_alpha   90.00
_cell.angle_beta   90.00
_cell.angle_gamma   90.00
#
_symmetry.space_group_name_H-M   'P 1'
#
loop_
_entity.id
_entity.type
_entity.pdbx_description
1 polymer ?
#
loop_
_entity_poly.entity_id
_entity_poly.type
_entity_poly.pdbx_seq_one_letter_code
_entity_poly.pdbx_strand_id
1 'polypeptide(L)'
;MLEGARMSTIQLHQTTTLTPEQYIAGLTDFGPGRARLFGNSADEYLKVHSQSGSQADVTEGSGGIWERLHYDWSDPSHVVLTTTDSNLWGGASGHTYNFTRRPDGKTDIDVTVVRDGKNLKGWLLGLVVGTVGKGVLEKAFVNSVKAIEARNTSAIEAHSSQKE
;
A
#
# COMPACT_ATOMS: atom_id res chain seq x y z
N MET A 1 2.07 -30.48 0.43
CA MET A 1 3.26 -30.09 1.22
C MET A 1 4.05 -28.91 0.64
N LEU A 2 3.96 -28.62 -0.65
CA LEU A 2 4.66 -27.49 -1.28
C LEU A 2 3.82 -26.19 -1.32
N GLU A 3 2.51 -26.23 -1.07
CA GLU A 3 1.65 -25.05 -1.11
C GLU A 3 1.93 -24.05 0.02
N GLY A 4 2.20 -24.53 1.24
CA GLY A 4 2.52 -23.67 2.37
C GLY A 4 3.86 -22.90 2.27
N ALA A 5 4.79 -23.38 1.42
CA ALA A 5 6.11 -22.76 1.23
C ALA A 5 6.11 -21.61 0.21
N ARG A 6 5.03 -21.41 -0.54
CA ARG A 6 4.91 -20.37 -1.58
C ARG A 6 4.33 -19.05 -1.05
N MET A 7 3.67 -19.10 0.08
CA MET A 7 2.94 -17.97 0.65
C MET A 7 3.64 -17.42 1.87
N SER A 8 3.85 -16.11 1.88
CA SER A 8 4.34 -15.38 3.04
C SER A 8 3.29 -14.37 3.49
N THR A 9 3.07 -14.29 4.80
CA THR A 9 2.18 -13.30 5.42
C THR A 9 2.99 -12.45 6.37
N ILE A 10 2.93 -11.12 6.18
CA ILE A 10 3.65 -10.15 7.00
C ILE A 10 2.66 -9.18 7.60
N GLN A 11 2.83 -8.92 8.90
CA GLN A 11 2.03 -7.96 9.66
C GLN A 11 2.87 -6.74 9.97
N LEU A 12 2.35 -5.54 9.66
CA LEU A 12 2.99 -4.26 9.88
C LEU A 12 2.06 -3.37 10.71
N HIS A 13 2.63 -2.53 11.56
CA HIS A 13 1.88 -1.59 12.38
C HIS A 13 2.54 -0.22 12.39
N GLN A 14 1.74 0.84 12.28
CA GLN A 14 2.15 2.22 12.47
C GLN A 14 1.05 3.01 13.18
N THR A 15 1.45 3.98 13.98
CA THR A 15 0.54 4.99 14.52
C THR A 15 0.82 6.31 13.81
N THR A 16 -0.22 7.01 13.40
CA THR A 16 -0.11 8.25 12.62
C THR A 16 -1.06 9.33 13.17
N THR A 17 -0.72 10.59 12.91
CA THR A 17 -1.59 11.74 13.17
C THR A 17 -2.68 11.90 12.13
N LEU A 18 -2.61 11.18 11.01
CA LEU A 18 -3.61 11.21 9.94
C LEU A 18 -4.92 10.55 10.38
N THR A 19 -6.03 11.04 9.86
CA THR A 19 -7.28 10.27 9.90
C THR A 19 -7.22 9.12 8.89
N PRO A 20 -8.05 8.08 9.01
CA PRO A 20 -8.13 7.04 7.99
C PRO A 20 -8.37 7.61 6.58
N GLU A 21 -9.27 8.58 6.45
CA GLU A 21 -9.60 9.23 5.18
C GLU A 21 -8.40 9.96 4.58
N GLN A 22 -7.59 10.61 5.39
CA GLN A 22 -6.38 11.30 4.93
C GLN A 22 -5.32 10.31 4.43
N TYR A 23 -5.15 9.18 5.11
CA TYR A 23 -4.26 8.13 4.64
C TYR A 23 -4.78 7.49 3.35
N ILE A 24 -6.07 7.18 3.29
CA ILE A 24 -6.71 6.62 2.09
C ILE A 24 -6.58 7.58 0.90
N ALA A 25 -6.72 8.88 1.12
CA ALA A 25 -6.51 9.88 0.06
C ALA A 25 -5.10 9.81 -0.53
N GLY A 26 -4.08 9.60 0.29
CA GLY A 26 -2.71 9.37 -0.18
C GLY A 26 -2.55 8.01 -0.88
N LEU A 27 -3.11 6.96 -0.30
CA LEU A 27 -3.05 5.60 -0.85
C LEU A 27 -3.72 5.51 -2.22
N THR A 28 -4.78 6.24 -2.44
CA THR A 28 -5.58 6.23 -3.68
C THR A 28 -5.29 7.40 -4.61
N ASP A 29 -4.25 8.16 -4.35
CA ASP A 29 -3.74 9.15 -5.29
C ASP A 29 -2.86 8.47 -6.34
N PHE A 30 -3.42 8.24 -7.50
CA PHE A 30 -2.76 7.61 -8.64
C PHE A 30 -2.20 8.64 -9.64
N GLY A 31 -2.00 9.88 -9.22
CA GLY A 31 -1.42 10.93 -10.03
C GLY A 31 0.10 10.82 -10.18
N PRO A 32 0.69 11.70 -11.01
CA PRO A 32 2.14 11.75 -11.19
C PRO A 32 2.89 11.99 -9.87
N GLY A 33 4.04 11.37 -9.72
CA GLY A 33 4.85 11.48 -8.51
C GLY A 33 4.45 10.54 -7.38
N ARG A 34 3.61 9.56 -7.65
CA ARG A 34 3.19 8.55 -6.66
C ARG A 34 4.38 7.85 -5.98
N ALA A 35 5.51 7.68 -6.68
CA ALA A 35 6.73 7.10 -6.13
C ALA A 35 7.27 7.85 -4.90
N ARG A 36 6.92 9.12 -4.73
CA ARG A 36 7.27 9.91 -3.53
C ARG A 36 6.53 9.44 -2.29
N LEU A 37 5.34 8.86 -2.47
CA LEU A 37 4.54 8.29 -1.39
C LEU A 37 4.81 6.78 -1.23
N PHE A 38 4.88 6.07 -2.33
CA PHE A 38 5.05 4.62 -2.39
C PHE A 38 6.18 4.29 -3.37
N GLY A 39 7.36 3.98 -2.84
CA GLY A 39 8.58 3.76 -3.63
C GLY A 39 8.53 2.61 -4.62
N ASN A 40 7.56 1.68 -4.45
CA ASN A 40 7.33 0.57 -5.37
C ASN A 40 6.33 0.87 -6.49
N SER A 41 5.90 2.12 -6.60
CA SER A 41 4.94 2.58 -7.63
C SER A 41 5.55 3.68 -8.48
N ALA A 42 6.37 3.28 -9.46
CA ALA A 42 7.00 4.21 -10.39
C ALA A 42 6.01 4.69 -11.46
N ASP A 43 6.12 5.95 -11.87
CA ASP A 43 5.21 6.58 -12.83
C ASP A 43 5.13 5.81 -14.16
N GLU A 44 6.24 5.23 -14.62
CA GLU A 44 6.33 4.47 -15.86
C GLU A 44 5.54 3.15 -15.86
N TYR A 45 5.24 2.60 -14.68
CA TYR A 45 4.44 1.39 -14.51
C TYR A 45 2.97 1.72 -14.25
N LEU A 46 2.68 2.90 -13.76
CA LEU A 46 1.37 3.28 -13.24
C LEU A 46 0.34 3.41 -14.36
N LYS A 47 -0.70 2.59 -14.28
CA LYS A 47 -1.83 2.64 -15.22
C LYS A 47 -3.14 2.43 -14.45
N VAL A 48 -3.97 3.44 -14.47
CA VAL A 48 -5.33 3.36 -13.92
C VAL A 48 -6.26 2.80 -15.00
N HIS A 49 -6.79 1.60 -14.77
CA HIS A 49 -7.73 0.95 -15.70
C HIS A 49 -9.16 1.41 -15.46
N SER A 50 -9.53 1.59 -14.20
CA SER A 50 -10.82 2.15 -13.80
C SER A 50 -10.72 2.73 -12.40
N GLN A 51 -11.55 3.72 -12.10
CA GLN A 51 -11.61 4.35 -10.78
C GLN A 51 -13.02 4.90 -10.53
N SER A 52 -13.51 4.66 -9.31
CA SER A 52 -14.73 5.24 -8.78
C SER A 52 -14.43 5.94 -7.44
N GLY A 53 -15.46 6.36 -6.72
CA GLY A 53 -15.29 6.99 -5.40
C GLY A 53 -14.83 6.03 -4.29
N SER A 54 -14.89 4.71 -4.51
CA SER A 54 -14.60 3.70 -3.48
C SER A 54 -13.80 2.50 -3.98
N GLN A 55 -13.51 2.42 -5.28
CA GLN A 55 -12.78 1.31 -5.89
C GLN A 55 -11.92 1.78 -7.05
N ALA A 56 -10.86 1.04 -7.35
CA ALA A 56 -10.02 1.26 -8.54
C ALA A 56 -9.32 -0.03 -8.97
N ASP A 57 -9.08 -0.15 -10.27
CA ASP A 57 -8.19 -1.15 -10.85
C ASP A 57 -6.95 -0.44 -11.38
N VAL A 58 -5.78 -0.80 -10.86
CA VAL A 58 -4.53 -0.11 -11.15
C VAL A 58 -3.40 -1.10 -11.35
N THR A 59 -2.58 -0.89 -12.38
CA THR A 59 -1.29 -1.57 -12.51
C THR A 59 -0.20 -0.69 -11.93
N GLU A 60 0.61 -1.23 -11.05
CA GLU A 60 1.73 -0.57 -10.39
C GLU A 60 2.97 -1.45 -10.43
N GLY A 61 4.13 -0.86 -10.30
CA GLY A 61 5.36 -1.60 -10.24
C GLY A 61 6.60 -0.73 -10.27
N SER A 62 7.75 -1.40 -10.15
CA SER A 62 9.08 -0.81 -10.24
C SER A 62 10.11 -1.92 -10.42
N GLY A 63 11.26 -1.60 -11.02
CA GLY A 63 12.38 -2.52 -11.08
C GLY A 63 12.09 -3.86 -11.78
N GLY A 64 11.20 -3.89 -12.77
CA GLY A 64 10.86 -5.11 -13.52
C GLY A 64 9.80 -5.99 -12.86
N ILE A 65 9.24 -5.56 -11.72
CA ILE A 65 8.14 -6.23 -11.03
C ILE A 65 6.90 -5.37 -11.14
N TRP A 66 5.82 -5.95 -11.62
CA TRP A 66 4.54 -5.25 -11.71
C TRP A 66 3.41 -6.13 -11.17
N GLU A 67 2.35 -5.48 -10.71
CA GLU A 67 1.10 -6.13 -10.34
C GLU A 67 -0.10 -5.26 -10.67
N ARG A 68 -1.19 -5.91 -11.04
CA ARG A 68 -2.49 -5.28 -11.16
C ARG A 68 -3.26 -5.51 -9.87
N LEU A 69 -3.71 -4.42 -9.28
CA LEU A 69 -4.39 -4.41 -7.99
C LEU A 69 -5.81 -3.89 -8.14
N HIS A 70 -6.74 -4.59 -7.51
CA HIS A 70 -8.08 -4.06 -7.26
C HIS A 70 -8.09 -3.45 -5.86
N TYR A 71 -8.31 -2.14 -5.81
CA TYR A 71 -8.44 -1.36 -4.57
C TYR A 71 -9.91 -1.27 -4.19
N ASP A 72 -10.23 -1.54 -2.94
CA ASP A 72 -11.57 -1.33 -2.37
C ASP A 72 -11.44 -0.59 -1.03
N TRP A 73 -11.93 0.64 -0.98
CA TRP A 73 -11.98 1.47 0.23
C TRP A 73 -13.41 1.90 0.57
N SER A 74 -14.40 1.10 0.14
CA SER A 74 -15.81 1.34 0.47
C SER A 74 -16.08 1.32 1.97
N ASP A 75 -15.28 0.56 2.74
CA ASP A 75 -15.21 0.65 4.19
C ASP A 75 -13.91 1.39 4.56
N PRO A 76 -13.97 2.64 5.07
CA PRO A 76 -12.77 3.42 5.39
C PRO A 76 -12.00 2.89 6.61
N SER A 77 -12.54 1.95 7.36
CA SER A 77 -11.81 1.27 8.44
C SER A 77 -11.12 -0.02 7.98
N HIS A 78 -11.44 -0.51 6.79
CA HIS A 78 -10.96 -1.79 6.26
C HIS A 78 -10.76 -1.71 4.75
N VAL A 79 -9.55 -1.38 4.32
CA VAL A 79 -9.21 -1.23 2.90
C VAL A 79 -8.51 -2.48 2.40
N VAL A 80 -8.94 -2.99 1.26
CA VAL A 80 -8.43 -4.23 0.67
C VAL A 80 -7.86 -3.95 -0.71
N LEU A 81 -6.63 -4.39 -0.93
CA LEU A 81 -5.95 -4.40 -2.21
C LEU A 81 -5.74 -5.86 -2.63
N THR A 82 -6.41 -6.30 -3.67
CA THR A 82 -6.29 -7.67 -4.17
C THR A 82 -5.43 -7.69 -5.42
N THR A 83 -4.39 -8.52 -5.42
CA THR A 83 -3.59 -8.76 -6.62
C THR A 83 -4.39 -9.60 -7.60
N THR A 84 -4.77 -9.03 -8.74
CA THR A 84 -5.56 -9.70 -9.78
C THR A 84 -4.68 -10.24 -10.89
N ASP A 85 -3.51 -9.64 -11.11
CA ASP A 85 -2.49 -10.12 -12.05
C ASP A 85 -1.11 -9.59 -11.65
N SER A 86 -0.05 -10.29 -12.02
CA SER A 86 1.32 -9.90 -11.75
C SER A 86 2.28 -10.80 -12.52
N ASN A 87 3.50 -10.35 -12.75
CA ASN A 87 4.55 -11.22 -13.29
C ASN A 87 5.18 -12.16 -12.24
N LEU A 88 4.95 -11.93 -10.95
CA LEU A 88 5.51 -12.75 -9.86
C LEU A 88 4.48 -13.28 -8.88
N TRP A 89 3.40 -12.53 -8.62
CA TRP A 89 2.45 -12.81 -7.55
C TRP A 89 1.13 -13.29 -8.09
N GLY A 90 0.46 -14.14 -7.35
CA GLY A 90 -0.85 -14.69 -7.72
C GLY A 90 -1.59 -15.19 -6.48
N GLY A 91 -2.57 -16.04 -6.67
CA GLY A 91 -3.32 -16.69 -5.59
C GLY A 91 -3.92 -15.72 -4.59
N ALA A 92 -3.50 -15.82 -3.35
CA ALA A 92 -3.99 -15.02 -2.23
C ALA A 92 -3.25 -13.68 -2.02
N SER A 93 -2.37 -13.29 -2.95
CA SER A 93 -1.56 -12.07 -2.81
C SER A 93 -2.41 -10.81 -2.70
N GLY A 94 -1.98 -9.89 -1.86
CA GLY A 94 -2.64 -8.61 -1.65
C GLY A 94 -2.26 -7.96 -0.34
N HIS A 95 -2.94 -6.86 -0.05
CA HIS A 95 -2.75 -6.07 1.17
C HIS A 95 -4.10 -5.80 1.82
N THR A 96 -4.13 -5.81 3.14
CA THR A 96 -5.29 -5.39 3.92
C THR A 96 -4.85 -4.34 4.92
N TYR A 97 -5.55 -3.20 4.95
CA TYR A 97 -5.30 -2.11 5.89
C TYR A 97 -6.47 -2.02 6.85
N ASN A 98 -6.20 -2.12 8.15
CA ASN A 98 -7.19 -1.90 9.20
C ASN A 98 -6.84 -0.61 9.96
N PHE A 99 -7.79 0.31 10.06
CA PHE A 99 -7.62 1.59 10.73
C PHE A 99 -8.43 1.64 12.02
N THR A 100 -7.78 2.00 13.12
CA THR A 100 -8.43 2.16 14.41
C THR A 100 -8.14 3.56 14.96
N ARG A 101 -9.19 4.34 15.19
CA ARG A 101 -9.07 5.68 15.82
C ARG A 101 -8.78 5.50 17.31
N ARG A 102 -7.79 6.22 17.79
CA ARG A 102 -7.41 6.24 19.20
C ARG A 102 -8.09 7.39 19.94
N PRO A 103 -8.29 7.27 21.28
CA PRO A 103 -8.82 8.39 22.08
C PRO A 103 -7.98 9.66 22.02
N ASP A 104 -6.65 9.54 21.75
CA ASP A 104 -5.74 10.69 21.62
C ASP A 104 -5.84 11.40 20.25
N GLY A 105 -6.75 10.97 19.38
CA GLY A 105 -6.95 11.54 18.05
C GLY A 105 -6.05 10.96 16.96
N LYS A 106 -5.10 10.10 17.32
CA LYS A 106 -4.26 9.39 16.35
C LYS A 106 -4.98 8.20 15.76
N THR A 107 -4.41 7.61 14.73
CA THR A 107 -4.92 6.40 14.07
C THR A 107 -3.85 5.32 14.10
N ASP A 108 -4.23 4.12 14.53
CA ASP A 108 -3.44 2.92 14.34
C ASP A 108 -3.73 2.32 12.97
N ILE A 109 -2.68 1.99 12.23
CA ILE A 109 -2.76 1.35 10.92
C ILE A 109 -2.12 -0.03 11.05
N ASP A 110 -2.90 -1.07 10.88
CA ASP A 110 -2.44 -2.46 10.85
C ASP A 110 -2.55 -2.99 9.43
N VAL A 111 -1.42 -3.40 8.85
CA VAL A 111 -1.35 -3.88 7.47
C VAL A 111 -0.96 -5.35 7.46
N THR A 112 -1.73 -6.13 6.75
CA THR A 112 -1.39 -7.52 6.43
C THR A 112 -1.00 -7.59 4.96
N VAL A 113 0.23 -8.04 4.67
CA VAL A 113 0.74 -8.25 3.32
C VAL A 113 0.85 -9.74 3.07
N VAL A 114 0.18 -10.23 2.04
CA VAL A 114 0.26 -11.63 1.59
C VAL A 114 0.98 -11.66 0.26
N ARG A 115 2.01 -12.50 0.17
CA ARG A 115 2.75 -12.75 -1.06
C ARG A 115 2.73 -14.25 -1.38
N ASP A 116 2.02 -14.59 -2.44
CA ASP A 116 1.86 -15.94 -2.97
C ASP A 116 2.52 -15.99 -4.35
N GLY A 117 3.67 -16.66 -4.44
CA GLY A 117 4.45 -16.74 -5.68
C GLY A 117 3.78 -17.63 -6.72
N LYS A 118 3.52 -17.10 -7.91
CA LYS A 118 2.85 -17.84 -8.99
C LYS A 118 3.80 -18.66 -9.88
N ASN A 119 5.12 -18.40 -9.79
CA ASN A 119 6.15 -19.09 -10.54
C ASN A 119 7.40 -19.28 -9.68
N LEU A 120 8.44 -19.95 -10.20
CA LEU A 120 9.66 -20.22 -9.44
C LEU A 120 10.32 -18.94 -8.92
N LYS A 121 10.38 -17.88 -9.73
CA LYS A 121 10.95 -16.59 -9.33
C LYS A 121 10.15 -15.93 -8.23
N GLY A 122 8.83 -15.93 -8.33
CA GLY A 122 7.93 -15.44 -7.30
C GLY A 122 8.02 -16.27 -6.02
N TRP A 123 8.14 -17.57 -6.13
CA TRP A 123 8.33 -18.48 -5.01
C TRP A 123 9.63 -18.18 -4.23
N LEU A 124 10.75 -18.01 -4.94
CA LEU A 124 12.04 -17.66 -4.33
C LEU A 124 11.99 -16.29 -3.66
N LEU A 125 11.39 -15.28 -4.29
CA LEU A 125 11.19 -13.96 -3.70
C LEU A 125 10.26 -14.01 -2.49
N GLY A 126 9.23 -14.84 -2.52
CA GLY A 126 8.34 -15.07 -1.38
C GLY A 126 9.07 -15.62 -0.16
N LEU A 127 10.05 -16.52 -0.36
CA LEU A 127 10.91 -17.00 0.72
C LEU A 127 11.78 -15.89 1.31
N VAL A 128 12.36 -15.04 0.47
CA VAL A 128 13.17 -13.89 0.91
C VAL A 128 12.30 -12.89 1.68
N VAL A 129 11.12 -12.57 1.18
CA VAL A 129 10.15 -11.69 1.87
C VAL A 129 9.76 -12.27 3.23
N GLY A 130 9.55 -13.58 3.33
CA GLY A 130 9.20 -14.26 4.59
C GLY A 130 10.34 -14.29 5.62
N THR A 131 11.60 -14.19 5.20
CA THR A 131 12.77 -14.29 6.09
C THR A 131 13.39 -12.95 6.45
N VAL A 132 13.61 -12.05 5.48
CA VAL A 132 14.29 -10.75 5.70
C VAL A 132 13.44 -9.56 5.24
N GLY A 133 12.37 -9.81 4.49
CA GLY A 133 11.55 -8.77 3.88
C GLY A 133 10.73 -7.96 4.85
N LYS A 134 10.45 -8.47 6.07
CA LYS A 134 9.67 -7.73 7.07
C LYS A 134 10.32 -6.38 7.39
N GLY A 135 11.63 -6.35 7.65
CA GLY A 135 12.35 -5.11 7.92
C GLY A 135 12.32 -4.11 6.75
N VAL A 136 12.44 -4.62 5.52
CA VAL A 136 12.35 -3.79 4.30
C VAL A 136 10.94 -3.22 4.14
N LEU A 137 9.91 -4.04 4.34
CA LEU A 137 8.51 -3.61 4.25
C LEU A 137 8.13 -2.65 5.38
N GLU A 138 8.62 -2.87 6.61
CA GLU A 138 8.41 -1.94 7.72
C GLU A 138 9.00 -0.57 7.40
N LYS A 139 10.22 -0.51 6.89
CA LYS A 139 10.87 0.74 6.50
C LYS A 139 10.10 1.45 5.38
N ALA A 140 9.67 0.72 4.36
CA ALA A 140 8.87 1.27 3.28
C ALA A 140 7.53 1.82 3.80
N PHE A 141 6.88 1.11 4.71
CA PHE A 141 5.63 1.54 5.33
C PHE A 141 5.82 2.81 6.19
N VAL A 142 6.83 2.85 7.02
CA VAL A 142 7.18 4.05 7.80
C VAL A 142 7.41 5.24 6.88
N ASN A 143 8.16 5.06 5.81
CA ASN A 143 8.45 6.12 4.84
C ASN A 143 7.19 6.61 4.14
N SER A 144 6.28 5.72 3.76
CA SER A 144 5.00 6.07 3.14
C SER A 144 4.11 6.87 4.09
N VAL A 145 3.99 6.44 5.33
CA VAL A 145 3.21 7.16 6.36
C VAL A 145 3.77 8.57 6.55
N LYS A 146 5.09 8.70 6.72
CA LYS A 146 5.75 10.00 6.88
C LYS A 146 5.57 10.91 5.66
N ALA A 147 5.64 10.35 4.45
CA ALA A 147 5.45 11.12 3.22
C ALA A 147 4.02 11.66 3.11
N ILE A 148 3.02 10.87 3.47
CA ILE A 148 1.62 11.29 3.48
C ILE A 148 1.37 12.34 4.57
N GLU A 149 1.94 12.15 5.76
CA GLU A 149 1.88 13.13 6.85
C GLU A 149 2.47 14.49 6.42
N ALA A 150 3.65 14.48 5.81
CA ALA A 150 4.33 15.69 5.33
C ALA A 150 3.52 16.41 4.25
N ARG A 151 2.96 15.66 3.31
CA ARG A 151 2.08 16.19 2.26
C ARG A 151 0.82 16.84 2.85
N ASN A 152 0.20 16.19 3.83
CA ASN A 152 -1.00 16.70 4.50
C ASN A 152 -0.70 18.00 5.29
N THR A 153 0.42 18.08 5.99
CA THR A 153 0.87 19.28 6.71
C THR A 153 1.10 20.43 5.73
N SER A 154 1.81 20.21 4.62
CA SER A 154 2.05 21.22 3.59
C SER A 154 0.76 21.76 2.98
N ALA A 155 -0.24 20.92 2.74
CA ALA A 155 -1.54 21.31 2.23
C ALA A 155 -2.29 22.21 3.22
N ILE A 156 -2.23 21.91 4.52
CA ILE A 156 -2.83 22.72 5.59
C ILE A 156 -2.16 24.09 5.67
N GLU A 157 -0.83 24.15 5.65
CA GLU A 157 -0.04 25.40 5.70
C GLU A 157 -0.35 26.29 4.49
N ALA A 158 -0.39 25.71 3.28
CA ALA A 158 -0.73 26.45 2.06
C ALA A 158 -2.14 27.04 2.10
N HIS A 159 -3.09 26.31 2.69
CA HIS A 159 -4.47 26.78 2.84
C HIS A 159 -4.60 27.91 3.88
N SER A 160 -3.80 27.88 4.94
CA SER A 160 -3.75 28.93 5.98
C SER A 160 -3.23 30.24 5.42
N SER A 161 -2.13 30.18 4.62
CA SER A 161 -1.50 31.38 4.06
C SER A 161 -2.34 32.08 2.96
N GLN A 162 -3.36 31.43 2.41
CA GLN A 162 -4.29 32.05 1.46
C GLN A 162 -5.43 32.81 2.12
N LYS A 163 -5.57 32.72 3.45
CA LYS A 163 -6.66 33.39 4.20
C LYS A 163 -6.20 34.69 4.87
N GLU A 164 -4.92 35.03 4.80
CA GLU A 164 -4.36 36.32 5.24
C GLU A 164 -4.22 37.28 4.05
#